data_9fc6cdfafbc0f2c4155c73c11872fdae
#
_entry.id   9fc6cdfafbc0f2c4155c73c11872fdae
#
_cell.length_a   1.000
_cell.length_b   1.000
_cell.length_c   1.000
_cell.angle_alpha   90.00
_cell.angle_beta   90.00
_cell.angle_gamma   90.00
#
_symmetry.space_group_name_H-M   'P 1'
#
loop_
_entity.id
_entity.type
_entity.pdbx_description
1 polymer ?
#
loop_
_entity_poly.entity_id
_entity_poly.type
_entity_poly.pdbx_seq_one_letter_code
_entity_poly.pdbx_strand_id
1 'polypeptide(L)'
;MRENHCIIEIIDKEGNVLPDGQWGELVITTIGMEAQPMIRYRTGDHTRIIPGKCICGSEVRRLDFVRRIDQSKSMREMDELLFQIPELVDCCVRSVGETKEITAL
;
A
#
# COMPACT_ATOMS: atom_id res chain seq x y z
N MET A 1 -8.14 -6.57 1.63
CA MET A 1 -9.29 -5.64 1.78
C MET A 1 -10.45 -6.14 0.94
N ARG A 2 -11.64 -6.16 1.48
CA ARG A 2 -12.81 -6.73 0.80
C ARG A 2 -13.73 -5.61 0.31
N GLU A 3 -14.13 -5.65 -0.95
CA GLU A 3 -15.03 -4.63 -1.54
C GLU A 3 -16.41 -4.57 -0.89
N ASN A 4 -16.86 -5.64 -0.25
CA ASN A 4 -18.14 -5.63 0.46
C ASN A 4 -18.12 -4.85 1.77
N HIS A 5 -16.93 -4.42 2.22
CA HIS A 5 -16.75 -3.63 3.44
C HIS A 5 -16.21 -2.22 3.16
N CYS A 6 -15.73 -1.96 1.97
CA CYS A 6 -15.21 -0.64 1.61
C CYS A 6 -15.24 -0.41 0.10
N ILE A 7 -15.35 0.86 -0.26
CA ILE A 7 -15.18 1.32 -1.63
C ILE A 7 -13.74 1.78 -1.79
N ILE A 8 -13.07 1.33 -2.84
CA ILE A 8 -11.67 1.62 -3.12
C ILE A 8 -11.57 2.52 -4.35
N GLU A 9 -10.81 3.60 -4.23
CA GLU A 9 -10.50 4.50 -5.33
C GLU A 9 -8.99 4.73 -5.38
N ILE A 10 -8.44 4.87 -6.58
CA ILE A 10 -7.05 5.29 -6.78
C ILE A 10 -7.09 6.68 -7.39
N ILE A 11 -6.42 7.63 -6.79
CA ILE A 11 -6.41 9.03 -7.21
C ILE A 11 -5.01 9.51 -7.57
N ASP A 12 -4.95 10.53 -8.43
CA ASP A 12 -3.71 11.25 -8.72
C ASP A 12 -3.41 12.33 -7.67
N LYS A 13 -2.37 13.11 -7.89
CA LYS A 13 -1.98 14.21 -6.98
C LYS A 13 -3.02 15.33 -6.91
N GLU A 14 -3.85 15.45 -7.92
CA GLU A 14 -4.89 16.47 -8.03
C GLU A 14 -6.23 16.01 -7.44
N GLY A 15 -6.33 14.72 -7.09
CA GLY A 15 -7.54 14.14 -6.51
C GLY A 15 -8.50 13.52 -7.53
N ASN A 16 -8.08 13.38 -8.78
CA ASN A 16 -8.89 12.74 -9.82
C ASN A 16 -8.80 11.22 -9.73
N VAL A 17 -9.93 10.54 -9.88
CA VAL A 17 -9.97 9.07 -9.87
C VAL A 17 -9.30 8.53 -11.13
N LEU A 18 -8.33 7.64 -10.95
CA LEU A 18 -7.61 7.00 -12.04
C LEU A 18 -8.28 5.68 -12.47
N PRO A 19 -8.18 5.32 -13.75
CA PRO A 19 -8.65 4.01 -14.22
C PRO A 19 -7.80 2.87 -13.66
N ASP A 20 -8.34 1.66 -13.69
CA ASP A 20 -7.65 0.46 -13.23
C ASP A 20 -6.32 0.29 -13.98
N GLY A 21 -5.30 -0.13 -13.24
CA GLY A 21 -3.96 -0.34 -13.77
C GLY A 21 -3.01 0.86 -13.64
N GLN A 22 -3.53 2.05 -13.32
CA GLN A 22 -2.69 3.22 -13.07
C GLN A 22 -2.35 3.36 -11.59
N TRP A 23 -1.10 3.70 -11.31
CA TRP A 23 -0.61 3.90 -9.96
C TRP A 23 -1.01 5.26 -9.40
N GLY A 24 -1.46 5.26 -8.16
CA GLY A 24 -1.85 6.48 -7.46
C GLY A 24 -2.04 6.23 -5.97
N GLU A 25 -2.62 7.21 -5.30
CA GLU A 25 -2.91 7.12 -3.87
C GLU A 25 -4.20 6.34 -3.63
N LEU A 26 -4.17 5.42 -2.67
CA LEU A 26 -5.34 4.65 -2.24
C LEU A 26 -6.26 5.52 -1.38
N VAL A 27 -7.51 5.58 -1.77
CA VAL A 27 -8.59 6.24 -1.03
C VAL A 27 -9.65 5.21 -0.70
N ILE A 28 -10.11 5.18 0.53
CA ILE A 28 -11.11 4.23 0.99
C ILE A 28 -12.33 4.93 1.60
N THR A 29 -13.50 4.35 1.35
CA THR A 29 -14.75 4.69 2.02
C THR A 29 -15.28 3.42 2.66
N THR A 30 -15.49 3.44 3.97
CA THR A 30 -15.99 2.27 4.70
C THR A 30 -17.51 2.15 4.59
N ILE A 31 -17.98 0.90 4.54
CA ILE A 31 -19.41 0.59 4.45
C ILE A 31 -19.81 -0.17 5.71
N GLY A 32 -20.79 0.35 6.44
CA GLY A 32 -21.36 -0.33 7.60
C GLY A 32 -20.47 -0.41 8.83
N MET A 33 -19.38 0.35 8.87
CA MET A 33 -18.49 0.44 10.05
C MET A 33 -18.90 1.59 10.93
N GLU A 34 -19.49 1.30 12.07
CA GLU A 34 -19.97 2.32 13.01
C GLU A 34 -18.86 2.92 13.87
N ALA A 35 -17.84 2.13 14.21
CA ALA A 35 -16.79 2.55 15.14
C ALA A 35 -15.83 3.59 14.53
N GLN A 36 -15.51 3.46 13.25
CA GLN A 36 -14.64 4.40 12.52
C GLN A 36 -15.15 4.58 11.08
N PRO A 37 -16.23 5.36 10.89
CA PRO A 37 -16.69 5.64 9.55
C PRO A 37 -15.69 6.55 8.82
N MET A 38 -15.26 6.14 7.63
CA MET A 38 -14.36 6.91 6.78
C MET A 38 -15.03 7.15 5.43
N ILE A 39 -15.07 8.41 5.00
CA ILE A 39 -15.60 8.79 3.69
C ILE A 39 -14.45 9.38 2.89
N ARG A 40 -14.11 8.73 1.79
CA ARG A 40 -13.02 9.10 0.89
C ARG A 40 -11.73 9.44 1.65
N TYR A 41 -11.35 8.55 2.58
CA TYR A 41 -10.15 8.73 3.39
C TYR A 41 -8.89 8.46 2.58
N ARG A 42 -8.00 9.45 2.52
CA ARG A 42 -6.70 9.33 1.85
C ARG A 42 -5.73 8.59 2.76
N THR A 43 -5.32 7.41 2.34
CA THR A 43 -4.52 6.53 3.20
C THR A 43 -3.03 6.90 3.23
N GLY A 44 -2.55 7.65 2.24
CA GLY A 44 -1.12 7.89 2.06
C GLY A 44 -0.38 6.68 1.50
N ASP A 45 -1.10 5.68 1.01
CA ASP A 45 -0.54 4.49 0.41
C ASP A 45 -0.58 4.58 -1.12
N HIS A 46 0.50 4.14 -1.77
CA HIS A 46 0.61 4.13 -3.23
C HIS A 46 0.43 2.73 -3.75
N THR A 47 -0.56 2.54 -4.62
CA THR A 47 -0.89 1.25 -5.21
C THR A 47 -1.67 1.45 -6.51
N ARG A 48 -2.11 0.36 -7.11
CA ARG A 48 -3.05 0.35 -8.24
C ARG A 48 -4.04 -0.78 -8.08
N ILE A 49 -5.15 -0.68 -8.80
CA ILE A 49 -6.07 -1.79 -8.94
C ILE A 49 -5.59 -2.64 -10.12
N ILE A 50 -5.40 -3.93 -9.87
CA ILE A 50 -4.97 -4.86 -10.92
C ILE A 50 -6.09 -5.00 -11.95
N PRO A 51 -5.85 -4.68 -13.24
CA PRO A 51 -6.88 -4.79 -14.26
C PRO A 51 -7.22 -6.25 -14.56
N GLY A 52 -8.44 -6.48 -14.99
CA GLY A 52 -8.94 -7.80 -15.37
C GLY A 52 -9.43 -8.65 -14.20
N LYS A 53 -9.86 -9.86 -14.51
CA LYS A 53 -10.37 -10.82 -13.54
C LYS A 53 -9.25 -11.70 -13.00
N CYS A 54 -9.44 -12.20 -11.77
CA CYS A 54 -8.54 -13.21 -11.20
C CYS A 54 -8.61 -14.52 -12.01
N ILE A 55 -7.51 -15.24 -12.06
CA ILE A 55 -7.45 -16.58 -12.67
C ILE A 55 -8.48 -17.53 -12.06
N CYS A 56 -8.83 -17.33 -10.78
CA CYS A 56 -9.87 -18.11 -10.08
C CYS A 56 -11.30 -17.77 -10.52
N GLY A 57 -11.50 -16.80 -11.41
CA GLY A 57 -12.81 -16.37 -11.90
C GLY A 57 -13.54 -15.36 -11.00
N SER A 58 -12.94 -14.94 -9.89
CA SER A 58 -13.53 -13.95 -9.00
C SER A 58 -13.57 -12.57 -9.68
N GLU A 59 -14.70 -11.88 -9.50
CA GLU A 59 -14.88 -10.50 -9.99
C GLU A 59 -14.43 -9.45 -8.96
N VAL A 60 -14.01 -9.87 -7.77
CA VAL A 60 -13.52 -8.98 -6.71
C VAL A 60 -12.26 -8.26 -7.19
N ARG A 61 -12.25 -6.94 -7.06
CA ARG A 61 -11.10 -6.11 -7.43
C ARG A 61 -9.94 -6.36 -6.50
N ARG A 62 -8.73 -6.38 -7.04
CA ARG A 62 -7.50 -6.66 -6.29
C ARG A 62 -6.57 -5.47 -6.34
N LEU A 63 -5.91 -5.21 -5.22
CA LEU A 63 -4.84 -4.22 -5.15
C LEU A 63 -3.49 -4.89 -5.48
N ASP A 64 -2.64 -4.14 -6.14
CA ASP A 64 -1.26 -4.51 -6.34
C ASP A 64 -0.45 -4.21 -5.07
N PHE A 65 0.86 -4.32 -5.15
CA PHE A 65 1.77 -4.02 -4.06
C PHE A 65 1.51 -2.61 -3.49
N VAL A 66 1.40 -2.52 -2.17
CA VAL A 66 1.09 -1.27 -1.45
C VAL A 66 2.35 -0.75 -0.75
N ARG A 67 2.65 0.53 -0.92
CA ARG A 67 3.75 1.20 -0.23
C ARG A 67 3.32 2.59 0.24
N ARG A 68 3.97 3.10 1.29
CA ARG A 68 3.73 4.47 1.75
C ARG A 68 4.30 5.48 0.76
N ILE A 69 3.56 6.55 0.51
CA ILE A 69 3.98 7.61 -0.43
C ILE A 69 5.18 8.39 0.11
N ASP A 70 5.22 8.61 1.41
CA ASP A 70 6.24 9.40 2.10
C ASP A 70 7.57 8.68 2.32
N GLN A 71 7.68 7.42 1.89
CA GLN A 71 8.89 6.63 2.08
C GLN A 71 9.66 6.48 0.76
N SER A 72 10.96 6.77 0.81
CA SER A 72 11.85 6.61 -0.35
C SER A 72 12.01 5.15 -0.79
N LYS A 73 11.93 4.23 0.19
CA LYS A 73 11.89 2.78 -0.05
C LYS A 73 10.90 2.14 0.89
N SER A 74 10.14 1.17 0.39
CA SER A 74 9.24 0.39 1.24
C SER A 74 10.04 -0.51 2.19
N MET A 75 9.41 -0.88 3.30
CA MET A 75 10.02 -1.84 4.25
C MET A 75 10.35 -3.16 3.58
N ARG A 76 9.53 -3.60 2.63
CA ARG A 76 9.77 -4.81 1.86
C ARG A 76 11.05 -4.74 1.03
N GLU A 77 11.28 -3.62 0.34
CA GLU A 77 12.51 -3.41 -0.43
C GLU A 77 13.74 -3.40 0.47
N MET A 78 13.61 -2.80 1.67
CA MET A 78 14.67 -2.82 2.66
C MET A 78 14.95 -4.24 3.17
N ASP A 79 13.92 -5.02 3.45
CA ASP A 79 14.06 -6.41 3.88
C ASP A 79 14.75 -7.25 2.81
N GLU A 80 14.34 -7.13 1.56
CA GLU A 80 14.97 -7.86 0.44
C GLU A 80 16.46 -7.54 0.29
N LEU A 81 16.84 -6.27 0.48
CA LEU A 81 18.24 -5.85 0.43
C LEU A 81 19.05 -6.38 1.62
N LEU A 82 18.48 -6.33 2.83
CA LEU A 82 19.16 -6.71 4.06
C LEU A 82 19.32 -8.21 4.18
N PHE A 83 18.33 -9.00 3.79
CA PHE A 83 18.40 -10.47 3.84
C PHE A 83 19.32 -11.08 2.79
N GLN A 84 19.87 -10.29 1.88
CA GLN A 84 20.96 -10.72 1.00
C GLN A 84 22.31 -10.81 1.72
N ILE A 85 22.44 -10.29 2.93
CA ILE A 85 23.65 -10.35 3.75
C ILE A 85 23.64 -11.66 4.53
N PRO A 86 24.57 -12.61 4.24
CA PRO A 86 24.49 -13.96 4.83
C PRO A 86 24.65 -14.03 6.34
N GLU A 87 25.32 -13.04 6.94
CA GLU A 87 25.61 -12.99 8.37
C GLU A 87 24.52 -12.25 9.18
N LEU A 88 23.53 -11.68 8.50
CA LEU A 88 22.46 -10.94 9.16
C LEU A 88 21.39 -11.90 9.66
N VAL A 89 21.21 -11.97 10.97
CA VAL A 89 20.18 -12.80 11.60
C VAL A 89 18.85 -12.05 11.65
N ASP A 90 18.91 -10.79 12.04
CA ASP A 90 17.73 -9.90 12.13
C ASP A 90 18.16 -8.45 12.05
N CYS A 91 17.25 -7.57 11.71
CA CYS A 91 17.53 -6.14 11.63
C CYS A 91 16.33 -5.32 12.03
N CYS A 92 16.59 -4.12 12.49
CA CYS A 92 15.57 -3.10 12.76
C CYS A 92 15.87 -1.88 11.91
N VAL A 93 14.88 -1.41 11.15
CA VAL A 93 14.97 -0.21 10.34
C VAL A 93 14.15 0.90 10.96
N ARG A 94 14.80 2.04 11.21
CA ARG A 94 14.17 3.21 11.81
C ARG A 94 14.34 4.42 10.90
N SER A 95 13.27 5.14 10.66
CA SER A 95 13.33 6.41 9.92
C SER A 95 13.69 7.55 10.86
N VAL A 96 14.77 8.29 10.54
CA VAL A 96 15.22 9.47 11.28
C VAL A 96 15.35 10.63 10.28
N GLY A 97 14.34 11.51 10.25
CA GLY A 97 14.29 12.58 9.26
C GLY A 97 14.25 12.03 7.82
N GLU A 98 15.20 12.47 6.98
CA GLU A 98 15.35 11.97 5.59
C GLU A 98 16.21 10.71 5.51
N THR A 99 16.82 10.28 6.61
CA THR A 99 17.70 9.11 6.65
C THR A 99 17.01 7.94 7.34
N LYS A 100 17.50 6.73 7.05
CA LYS A 100 17.07 5.52 7.72
C LYS A 100 18.24 4.90 8.48
N GLU A 101 18.03 4.61 9.76
CA GLU A 101 18.97 3.86 10.59
C GLU A 101 18.66 2.37 10.52
N ILE A 102 19.69 1.56 10.35
CA ILE A 102 19.59 0.10 10.34
C ILE A 102 20.39 -0.42 11.51
N THR A 103 19.73 -1.18 12.39
CA THR A 103 20.37 -1.85 13.50
C THR A 103 20.36 -3.36 13.25
N ALA A 104 21.53 -3.97 13.13
CA ALA A 104 21.67 -5.41 13.01
C ALA A 104 21.65 -6.07 14.39
N LEU A 105 20.94 -7.16 14.48
CA LEU A 105 20.87 -7.99 15.70
C LEU A 105 21.69 -9.24 15.54
#